data_8a05439df0dc27e798e74de2db172306
#
_entry.id   8a05439df0dc27e798e74de2db172306
#
_cell.length_a   1.000
_cell.length_b   1.000
_cell.length_c   1.000
_cell.angle_alpha   90.00
_cell.angle_beta   90.00
_cell.angle_gamma   90.00
#
_symmetry.space_group_name_H-M   'P 1'
#
loop_
_entity.id
_entity.type
_entity.pdbx_description
1 polymer ?
#
loop_
_entity_poly.entity_id
_entity_poly.type
_entity_poly.pdbx_seq_one_letter_code
_entity_poly.pdbx_strand_id
1 'polypeptide(L)'
;MVSNLPIPQEWKSLVNEKQKEAIEHTEGPLLIVAGAGSGKTRVLTYRYAHLVMNCSVNYSNILAITFTNKAANEMKERISKLLSLEVSPKWISTFHSSCVKILRTHGHLIGCLLYTSPSPRDNSG
;
A
#
# COMPACT_ATOMS: atom_id res chain seq x y z
N MET A 1 5.39 -18.24 16.16
CA MET A 1 4.58 -17.14 15.80
C MET A 1 4.73 -16.74 14.36
N VAL A 2 3.70 -16.98 13.63
CA VAL A 2 3.76 -16.69 12.20
C VAL A 2 3.98 -15.19 11.96
N SER A 3 3.35 -14.38 12.79
CA SER A 3 3.45 -12.94 12.63
C SER A 3 4.87 -12.42 12.81
N ASN A 4 5.75 -13.24 13.35
CA ASN A 4 7.12 -12.80 13.55
C ASN A 4 8.05 -13.24 12.44
N LEU A 5 7.52 -13.92 11.43
CA LEU A 5 8.35 -14.32 10.31
C LEU A 5 8.73 -13.08 9.51
N PRO A 6 10.02 -12.84 9.34
CA PRO A 6 10.44 -11.71 8.52
C PRO A 6 10.17 -12.00 7.05
N ILE A 7 10.13 -10.96 6.26
CA ILE A 7 10.06 -11.17 4.82
C ILE A 7 11.30 -11.92 4.39
N PRO A 8 11.20 -12.68 3.29
CA PRO A 8 12.33 -13.50 2.86
C PRO A 8 13.60 -12.68 2.76
N GLN A 9 14.69 -13.25 3.23
CA GLN A 9 15.96 -12.54 3.23
C GLN A 9 16.48 -12.27 1.82
N GLU A 10 15.94 -12.97 0.84
CA GLU A 10 16.34 -12.76 -0.54
C GLU A 10 16.16 -11.32 -1.00
N TRP A 11 15.20 -10.61 -0.41
CA TRP A 11 14.97 -9.25 -0.86
C TRP A 11 16.20 -8.37 -0.69
N LYS A 12 17.02 -8.67 0.30
CA LYS A 12 18.21 -7.86 0.56
C LYS A 12 19.22 -7.95 -0.56
N SER A 13 19.24 -9.06 -1.27
CA SER A 13 20.15 -9.20 -2.41
C SER A 13 19.56 -8.62 -3.69
N LEU A 14 18.27 -8.29 -3.67
CA LEU A 14 17.59 -7.73 -4.83
C LEU A 14 17.59 -6.21 -4.85
N VAL A 15 18.11 -5.60 -3.82
CA VAL A 15 18.10 -4.14 -3.69
C VAL A 15 19.50 -3.64 -3.34
N ASN A 16 19.78 -2.40 -3.71
CA ASN A 16 21.06 -1.79 -3.33
C ASN A 16 20.94 -1.15 -1.95
N GLU A 17 22.03 -0.57 -1.48
CA GLU A 17 22.07 0.00 -0.13
C GLU A 17 21.08 1.12 0.06
N LYS A 18 20.93 1.98 -0.93
CA LYS A 18 19.98 3.09 -0.82
C LYS A 18 18.55 2.59 -0.78
N GLN A 19 18.24 1.58 -1.56
CA GLN A 19 16.91 0.99 -1.55
C GLN A 19 16.63 0.29 -0.24
N LYS A 20 17.62 -0.40 0.31
CA LYS A 20 17.49 -1.06 1.59
C LYS A 20 17.23 -0.03 2.69
N GLU A 21 17.94 1.08 2.64
CA GLU A 21 17.76 2.15 3.59
C GLU A 21 16.33 2.69 3.55
N ALA A 22 15.79 2.85 2.33
CA ALA A 22 14.42 3.31 2.16
C ALA A 22 13.40 2.31 2.70
N ILE A 23 13.65 1.03 2.50
CA ILE A 23 12.75 0.00 2.99
C ILE A 23 12.72 -0.04 4.51
N GLU A 24 13.86 0.13 5.14
CA GLU A 24 13.98 0.01 6.59
C GLU A 24 13.69 1.31 7.35
N HIS A 25 13.58 2.43 6.64
CA HIS A 25 13.29 3.71 7.29
C HIS A 25 11.81 3.76 7.64
N THR A 26 11.50 3.71 8.92
CA THR A 26 10.09 3.61 9.36
C THR A 26 9.60 4.80 10.17
N GLU A 27 10.49 5.71 10.55
CA GLU A 27 10.10 6.86 11.36
C GLU A 27 10.21 8.14 10.56
N GLY A 28 9.14 8.94 10.63
CA GLY A 28 9.15 10.24 10.01
C GLY A 28 8.98 10.22 8.49
N PRO A 29 8.93 11.41 7.90
CA PRO A 29 8.77 11.53 6.45
C PRO A 29 9.99 11.03 5.70
N LEU A 30 9.75 10.47 4.54
CA LEU A 30 10.81 9.97 3.67
C LEU A 30 10.46 10.30 2.23
N LEU A 31 11.38 10.94 1.52
CA LEU A 31 11.23 11.21 0.11
C LEU A 31 12.25 10.39 -0.66
N ILE A 32 11.78 9.62 -1.62
CA ILE A 32 12.63 8.81 -2.47
C ILE A 32 12.51 9.34 -3.89
N VAL A 33 13.63 9.75 -4.47
CA VAL A 33 13.66 10.23 -5.84
C VAL A 33 14.30 9.13 -6.69
N ALA A 34 13.55 8.66 -7.68
CA ALA A 34 14.01 7.54 -8.48
C ALA A 34 13.50 7.67 -9.91
N GLY A 35 14.34 7.31 -10.86
CA GLY A 35 13.96 7.34 -12.25
C GLY A 35 13.19 6.12 -12.68
N ALA A 36 12.67 6.15 -13.89
CA ALA A 36 11.96 5.02 -14.46
C ALA A 36 12.91 3.83 -14.54
N GLY A 37 12.38 2.64 -14.24
CA GLY A 37 13.19 1.43 -14.30
C GLY A 37 14.14 1.24 -13.15
N SER A 38 14.04 2.06 -12.12
CA SER A 38 14.97 2.00 -10.98
C SER A 38 14.51 1.04 -9.88
N GLY A 39 13.38 0.37 -10.07
CA GLY A 39 12.90 -0.56 -9.05
C GLY A 39 12.05 0.09 -7.98
N LYS A 40 11.43 1.23 -8.27
CA LYS A 40 10.59 1.93 -7.29
C LYS A 40 9.48 1.05 -6.73
N THR A 41 8.81 0.32 -7.60
CA THR A 41 7.69 -0.52 -7.17
C THR A 41 8.17 -1.61 -6.23
N ARG A 42 9.34 -2.17 -6.52
CA ARG A 42 9.92 -3.18 -5.65
C ARG A 42 10.22 -2.62 -4.27
N VAL A 43 10.79 -1.42 -4.23
CA VAL A 43 11.11 -0.78 -2.96
C VAL A 43 9.85 -0.54 -2.15
N LEU A 44 8.80 -0.01 -2.78
CA LEU A 44 7.54 0.24 -2.09
C LEU A 44 6.89 -1.05 -1.60
N THR A 45 6.94 -2.08 -2.41
CA THR A 45 6.38 -3.38 -2.03
C THR A 45 7.10 -3.96 -0.82
N TYR A 46 8.41 -3.93 -0.84
CA TYR A 46 9.18 -4.47 0.29
C TYR A 46 9.07 -3.58 1.52
N ARG A 47 8.95 -2.26 1.34
CA ARG A 47 8.74 -1.37 2.47
C ARG A 47 7.39 -1.68 3.14
N TYR A 48 6.35 -1.89 2.35
CA TYR A 48 5.06 -2.28 2.86
C TYR A 48 5.16 -3.58 3.65
N ALA A 49 5.81 -4.59 3.06
CA ALA A 49 5.96 -5.87 3.72
C ALA A 49 6.79 -5.76 5.00
N HIS A 50 7.80 -4.92 4.98
CA HIS A 50 8.63 -4.70 6.17
C HIS A 50 7.81 -4.13 7.31
N LEU A 51 6.96 -3.15 7.00
CA LEU A 51 6.10 -2.56 8.02
C LEU A 51 5.15 -3.59 8.62
N VAL A 52 4.56 -4.43 7.79
CA VAL A 52 3.60 -5.42 8.28
C VAL A 52 4.30 -6.55 9.04
N MET A 53 5.35 -7.11 8.47
CA MET A 53 5.93 -8.33 9.04
C MET A 53 6.99 -8.06 10.09
N ASN A 54 7.77 -7.02 9.93
CA ASN A 54 8.87 -6.75 10.87
C ASN A 54 8.54 -5.68 11.89
N CYS A 55 7.62 -4.78 11.56
CA CYS A 55 7.23 -3.69 12.47
C CYS A 55 5.85 -3.90 13.07
N SER A 56 5.20 -4.99 12.74
CA SER A 56 3.89 -5.35 13.28
C SER A 56 2.80 -4.32 13.02
N VAL A 57 2.89 -3.60 11.92
CA VAL A 57 1.86 -2.65 11.54
C VAL A 57 0.73 -3.40 10.84
N ASN A 58 -0.49 -3.17 11.27
CA ASN A 58 -1.65 -3.80 10.63
C ASN A 58 -1.81 -3.22 9.23
N TYR A 59 -1.98 -4.08 8.24
CA TYR A 59 -2.07 -3.61 6.86
C TYR A 59 -3.28 -2.72 6.62
N SER A 60 -4.30 -2.77 7.47
CA SER A 60 -5.44 -1.86 7.35
C SER A 60 -5.09 -0.44 7.76
N ASN A 61 -3.93 -0.25 8.38
CA ASN A 61 -3.46 1.06 8.78
C ASN A 61 -2.44 1.65 7.81
N ILE A 62 -2.25 1.01 6.66
CA ILE A 62 -1.30 1.49 5.66
C ILE A 62 -2.06 1.93 4.42
N LEU A 63 -1.82 3.15 4.00
CA LEU A 63 -2.42 3.70 2.80
C LEU A 63 -1.32 3.82 1.74
N ALA A 64 -1.51 3.13 0.64
CA ALA A 64 -0.60 3.19 -0.50
C ALA A 64 -1.36 3.70 -1.71
N ILE A 65 -0.89 4.79 -2.28
CA ILE A 65 -1.60 5.47 -3.37
C ILE A 65 -0.77 5.42 -4.64
N THR A 66 -1.44 5.10 -5.73
CA THR A 66 -0.83 5.13 -7.06
C THR A 66 -1.66 6.00 -7.97
N PHE A 67 -1.14 6.31 -9.15
CA PHE A 67 -1.88 7.12 -10.11
C PHE A 67 -2.86 6.32 -10.95
N THR A 68 -2.56 5.05 -11.22
CA THR A 68 -3.38 4.24 -12.11
C THR A 68 -3.89 3.00 -11.42
N ASN A 69 -5.05 2.53 -11.89
CA ASN A 69 -5.62 1.29 -11.37
C ASN A 69 -4.71 0.11 -11.66
N LYS A 70 -4.04 0.13 -12.81
CA LYS A 70 -3.12 -0.94 -13.15
C LYS A 70 -1.99 -1.04 -12.13
N ALA A 71 -1.39 0.09 -11.79
CA ALA A 71 -0.31 0.11 -10.80
C ALA A 71 -0.80 -0.33 -9.43
N ALA A 72 -2.00 0.12 -9.05
CA ALA A 72 -2.57 -0.27 -7.77
C ALA A 72 -2.80 -1.78 -7.71
N ASN A 73 -3.35 -2.34 -8.79
CA ASN A 73 -3.62 -3.77 -8.83
C ASN A 73 -2.34 -4.60 -8.82
N GLU A 74 -1.32 -4.13 -9.52
CA GLU A 74 -0.04 -4.82 -9.51
C GLU A 74 0.57 -4.82 -8.13
N MET A 75 0.48 -3.70 -7.43
CA MET A 75 1.01 -3.60 -6.08
C MET A 75 0.24 -4.51 -5.12
N LYS A 76 -1.09 -4.52 -5.22
CA LYS A 76 -1.91 -5.41 -4.40
C LYS A 76 -1.50 -6.85 -4.60
N GLU A 77 -1.32 -7.23 -5.86
CA GLU A 77 -0.97 -8.61 -6.18
C GLU A 77 0.39 -8.99 -5.62
N ARG A 78 1.36 -8.12 -5.79
CA ARG A 78 2.71 -8.39 -5.28
C ARG A 78 2.73 -8.49 -3.76
N ILE A 79 2.03 -7.58 -3.10
CA ILE A 79 2.00 -7.57 -1.65
C ILE A 79 1.24 -8.78 -1.12
N SER A 80 0.13 -9.13 -1.75
CA SER A 80 -0.65 -10.29 -1.34
C SER A 80 0.16 -11.57 -1.45
N LYS A 81 0.93 -11.71 -2.50
CA LYS A 81 1.79 -12.88 -2.67
C LYS A 81 2.90 -12.89 -1.64
N LEU A 82 3.53 -11.74 -1.43
CA LEU A 82 4.67 -11.64 -0.52
C LEU A 82 4.26 -11.94 0.91
N LEU A 83 3.08 -11.49 1.31
CA LEU A 83 2.59 -11.67 2.68
C LEU A 83 1.66 -12.85 2.82
N SER A 84 1.38 -13.56 1.73
CA SER A 84 0.47 -14.70 1.72
C SER A 84 -0.91 -14.33 2.28
N LEU A 85 -1.42 -13.17 1.86
CA LEU A 85 -2.72 -12.69 2.31
C LEU A 85 -3.82 -13.36 1.51
N GLU A 86 -4.91 -13.72 2.19
CA GLU A 86 -6.07 -14.27 1.53
C GLU A 86 -6.96 -13.17 0.96
N VAL A 87 -6.90 -11.98 1.57
CA VAL A 87 -7.70 -10.85 1.14
C VAL A 87 -6.76 -9.70 0.82
N SER A 88 -6.97 -9.08 -0.33
CA SER A 88 -6.13 -7.95 -0.74
C SER A 88 -6.35 -6.75 0.17
N PRO A 89 -5.29 -6.02 0.50
CA PRO A 89 -5.43 -4.80 1.29
C PRO A 89 -6.26 -3.77 0.52
N LYS A 90 -7.31 -3.27 1.13
CA LYS A 90 -8.21 -2.35 0.45
C LYS A 90 -7.68 -0.93 0.33
N TRP A 91 -6.66 -0.60 1.11
CA TRP A 91 -6.11 0.75 1.08
C TRP A 91 -4.92 0.90 0.15
N ILE A 92 -4.74 -0.05 -0.75
CA ILE A 92 -3.83 0.09 -1.87
C ILE A 92 -4.69 0.42 -3.07
N SER A 93 -4.68 1.68 -3.49
CA SER A 93 -5.62 2.12 -4.53
C SER A 93 -5.09 3.39 -5.18
N THR A 94 -5.84 3.87 -6.18
CA THR A 94 -5.48 5.15 -6.78
C THR A 94 -5.86 6.28 -5.83
N PHE A 95 -5.29 7.45 -6.08
CA PHE A 95 -5.61 8.63 -5.30
C PHE A 95 -7.12 8.89 -5.32
N HIS A 96 -7.70 8.83 -6.51
CA HIS A 96 -9.12 9.07 -6.68
C HIS A 96 -9.96 8.05 -5.90
N SER A 97 -9.64 6.78 -6.02
CA SER A 97 -10.40 5.74 -5.31
C SER A 97 -10.28 5.87 -3.80
N SER A 98 -9.11 6.24 -3.32
CA SER A 98 -8.92 6.44 -1.88
C SER A 98 -9.78 7.59 -1.37
N CYS A 99 -9.83 8.68 -2.12
CA CYS A 99 -10.65 9.82 -1.74
C CYS A 99 -12.12 9.45 -1.70
N VAL A 100 -12.59 8.69 -2.68
CA VAL A 100 -13.98 8.26 -2.70
C VAL A 100 -14.30 7.38 -1.49
N LYS A 101 -13.41 6.47 -1.14
CA LYS A 101 -13.63 5.62 0.02
C LYS A 101 -13.72 6.44 1.31
N ILE A 102 -12.85 7.42 1.45
CA ILE A 102 -12.85 8.28 2.63
C ILE A 102 -14.14 9.07 2.69
N LEU A 103 -14.58 9.63 1.56
CA LEU A 103 -15.81 10.42 1.53
C LEU A 103 -17.05 9.58 1.80
N ARG A 104 -17.08 8.35 1.34
CA ARG A 104 -18.22 7.47 1.61
C ARG A 104 -18.30 7.09 3.08
N THR A 105 -17.16 6.94 3.71
CA THR A 105 -17.11 6.53 5.11
C THR A 105 -17.29 7.71 6.05
N HIS A 106 -16.68 8.85 5.74
CA HIS A 106 -16.64 9.99 6.65
C HIS A 106 -17.14 11.30 6.06
N GLY A 107 -17.70 11.26 4.84
CA GLY A 107 -18.15 12.48 4.19
C GLY A 107 -19.22 13.23 4.96
N HIS A 108 -19.99 12.51 5.76
CA HIS A 108 -21.05 13.16 6.55
C HIS A 108 -20.48 14.17 7.54
N LEU A 109 -19.21 14.02 7.92
CA LEU A 109 -18.58 14.94 8.87
C LEU A 109 -18.38 16.33 8.27
N ILE A 110 -18.34 16.41 6.93
CA ILE A 110 -18.14 17.68 6.24
C ILE A 110 -19.36 18.03 5.38
N GLY A 111 -20.49 17.34 5.58
CA GLY A 111 -21.69 17.61 4.83
C GLY A 111 -21.70 17.07 3.41
N CYS A 112 -20.84 16.14 3.09
CA CYS A 112 -20.77 15.57 1.75
C CYS A 112 -21.98 14.65 1.52
N LEU A 113 -22.66 14.80 0.38
CA LEU A 113 -23.81 14.00 0.04
C LEU A 113 -23.49 12.72 -0.70
N LEU A 114 -22.24 12.47 -0.97
CA LEU A 114 -21.85 11.30 -1.74
C LEU A 114 -22.31 10.00 -1.10
N TYR A 115 -22.26 9.94 0.22
CA TYR A 115 -22.64 8.73 0.92
C TYR A 115 -24.13 8.45 0.88
N THR A 116 -24.95 9.47 0.56
CA THR A 116 -26.40 9.31 0.53
C THR A 116 -26.93 8.92 -0.83
N SER A 117 -26.06 8.77 -1.80
CA SER A 117 -26.44 8.43 -3.17
C SER A 117 -25.99 7.03 -3.52
N PRO A 118 -26.61 6.02 -2.95
CA PRO A 118 -26.23 4.66 -3.29
C PRO A 118 -26.47 4.43 -4.77
N SER A 119 -25.49 3.93 -5.44
CA SER A 119 -25.59 3.64 -6.86
C SER A 119 -24.95 2.30 -7.10
N PRO A 120 -25.51 1.49 -7.99
CA PRO A 120 -24.90 0.21 -8.29
C PRO A 120 -23.47 0.36 -8.77
N ARG A 121 -23.12 1.50 -9.29
CA ARG A 121 -21.76 1.73 -9.77
C ARG A 121 -20.79 2.09 -8.66
N ASP A 122 -21.28 2.33 -7.48
CA ASP A 122 -20.42 2.73 -6.39
C ASP A 122 -19.46 1.63 -5.97
N ASN A 123 -19.83 0.40 -6.25
CA ASN A 123 -18.98 -0.71 -5.87
C ASN A 123 -17.84 -0.94 -6.85
N SER A 124 -17.77 -0.15 -7.90
CA SER A 124 -16.70 -0.28 -8.86
C SER A 124 -15.38 0.29 -8.33
N GLY A 125 -15.45 1.00 -7.28
CA GLY A 125 -14.28 1.63 -6.72
C GLY A 125 -13.31 0.68 -6.05
#